data_fde6dabd25fb700b7487151ffc1c91f6
#
_entry.id   fde6dabd25fb700b7487151ffc1c91f6
#
_cell.length_a   1.000
_cell.length_b   1.000
_cell.length_c   1.000
_cell.angle_alpha   90.00
_cell.angle_beta   90.00
_cell.angle_gamma   90.00
#
_symmetry.space_group_name_H-M   'P 1'
#
loop_
_entity.id
_entity.type
_entity.pdbx_description
1 polymer ?
#
loop_
_entity_poly.entity_id
_entity_poly.type
_entity_poly.pdbx_seq_one_letter_code
_entity_poly.pdbx_strand_id
1 'polypeptide(L)'
;LNQRPLVYAGEDVVPGQVLADGSATEGGELALGQNILVAYMPWEGYNYEDAILISERLVYDDVYTSIHIEKFEIEARQTKLGPEEITREIPNVGEDALRNLDESGIIRIGAWVESGDILVGKVTPKGEADQPPEEKLLRAIFGEKARDVRDNSLRVPNGEKGRVVDVRVFTREKGDELPPGANMVVRIYVAQKRKIQVGDKMAGRHGNKGIISRILPIEDMXXXXXLPDGRPIDIALNPLGVPSRMNVGQVFECMLGWAGENLGVRFKITPFDEMYGEEASRDTVHGLLEEAAQRPNKDWVFNQDHPGKIQVFDGRTGEPFDRPITVGQAYMLKLVHLVDDKIHARSTGPYSLVTQQPLGGKAQQGGQRFGEMEVWALEAYGAAYILQELLTVKSDDMQGRNEALNAIVKGKSIPRPGTPESFKVLMRELQSLGLDIAAHKVQLSEDGESADAEVDLMIDSQRRAPNRPTYESLHTEEDLEEEEV
;
A
#
# COMPACT_ATOMS: atom_id res chain seq x y z
N LEU A 1 13.86 16.44 17.06
CA LEU A 1 14.50 17.22 15.99
C LEU A 1 15.85 16.63 15.64
N ASN A 2 16.12 16.50 14.35
CA ASN A 2 17.38 15.96 13.86
C ASN A 2 17.96 16.94 12.84
N GLN A 3 18.96 17.70 13.27
CA GLN A 3 19.57 18.73 12.43
C GLN A 3 21.07 18.48 12.30
N ARG A 4 21.60 18.78 11.12
CA ARG A 4 23.00 18.60 10.79
C ARG A 4 23.68 19.96 10.83
N PRO A 5 24.68 20.15 11.71
CA PRO A 5 25.39 21.44 11.73
C PRO A 5 26.18 21.67 10.44
N LEU A 6 26.21 22.89 9.98
CA LEU A 6 26.96 23.30 8.79
C LEU A 6 28.22 24.08 9.15
N VAL A 7 28.40 24.39 10.42
CA VAL A 7 29.55 25.16 10.88
C VAL A 7 30.30 24.37 11.94
N TYR A 8 31.58 24.66 12.08
CA TYR A 8 32.45 24.01 13.05
C TYR A 8 32.86 24.99 14.13
N ALA A 9 33.23 24.49 15.30
CA ALA A 9 33.73 25.33 16.39
C ALA A 9 34.97 26.09 15.95
N GLY A 10 34.97 27.38 16.21
CA GLY A 10 36.06 28.26 15.82
C GLY A 10 35.86 29.03 14.52
N GLU A 11 34.84 28.68 13.75
CA GLU A 11 34.52 29.41 12.52
C GLU A 11 33.82 30.73 12.81
N ASP A 12 34.11 31.74 12.02
CA ASP A 12 33.38 33.00 12.08
C ASP A 12 32.05 32.84 11.38
N VAL A 13 30.98 33.40 11.96
CA VAL A 13 29.64 33.40 11.37
C VAL A 13 29.16 34.83 11.24
N VAL A 14 28.32 35.08 10.25
CA VAL A 14 27.75 36.39 9.96
C VAL A 14 26.24 36.37 10.13
N PRO A 15 25.59 37.51 10.36
CA PRO A 15 24.12 37.52 10.47
C PRO A 15 23.46 37.01 9.20
N GLY A 16 22.47 36.16 9.37
CA GLY A 16 21.74 35.56 8.27
C GLY A 16 22.33 34.26 7.71
N GLN A 17 23.52 33.88 8.21
CA GLN A 17 24.16 32.63 7.77
C GLN A 17 23.39 31.41 8.30
N VAL A 18 23.29 30.38 7.47
CA VAL A 18 22.64 29.12 7.87
C VAL A 18 23.60 28.35 8.77
N LEU A 19 23.16 28.00 9.97
CA LEU A 19 23.99 27.27 10.93
C LEU A 19 23.77 25.79 10.89
N ALA A 20 22.56 25.33 10.56
CA ALA A 20 22.23 23.92 10.54
C ALA A 20 21.10 23.66 9.55
N ASP A 21 21.09 22.46 9.00
CA ASP A 21 20.03 21.99 8.10
C ASP A 21 19.26 20.83 8.71
N GLY A 22 17.96 20.80 8.44
CA GLY A 22 17.12 19.66 8.80
C GLY A 22 17.21 18.55 7.78
N SER A 23 16.38 17.53 7.96
CA SER A 23 16.40 16.36 7.09
C SER A 23 15.91 16.67 5.67
N ALA A 24 15.12 17.72 5.49
CA ALA A 24 14.54 18.09 4.20
C ALA A 24 15.02 19.45 3.70
N THR A 25 16.16 19.93 4.22
CA THR A 25 16.72 21.21 3.79
C THR A 25 18.17 21.03 3.36
N GLU A 26 18.61 21.93 2.48
CA GLU A 26 20.02 21.98 2.06
C GLU A 26 20.39 23.43 1.84
N GLY A 27 21.38 23.91 2.59
CA GLY A 27 21.80 25.31 2.54
C GLY A 27 20.71 26.27 2.99
N GLY A 28 19.82 25.82 3.87
CA GLY A 28 18.71 26.63 4.36
C GLY A 28 17.49 26.65 3.47
N GLU A 29 17.52 25.97 2.34
CA GLU A 29 16.38 25.91 1.41
C GLU A 29 15.75 24.55 1.42
N LEU A 30 14.43 24.52 1.22
CA LEU A 30 13.67 23.27 1.19
C LEU A 30 14.14 22.40 0.03
N ALA A 31 14.41 21.12 0.33
CA ALA A 31 14.96 20.16 -0.64
C ALA A 31 14.21 18.86 -0.55
N LEU A 32 12.94 18.86 -1.02
CA LEU A 32 12.05 17.71 -0.91
C LEU A 32 12.19 16.75 -2.09
N GLY A 33 12.78 17.16 -3.18
CA GLY A 33 12.87 16.35 -4.38
C GLY A 33 14.26 16.37 -4.99
N GLN A 34 14.31 15.94 -6.24
CA GLN A 34 15.58 15.85 -6.98
C GLN A 34 15.40 16.42 -8.38
N ASN A 35 16.45 17.07 -8.88
CA ASN A 35 16.50 17.49 -10.27
C ASN A 35 16.90 16.32 -11.14
N ILE A 36 16.05 15.97 -12.09
CA ILE A 36 16.28 14.81 -12.95
C ILE A 36 16.05 15.16 -14.40
N LEU A 37 16.66 14.41 -15.29
CA LEU A 37 16.56 14.64 -16.72
C LEU A 37 15.26 14.03 -17.24
N VAL A 38 14.37 14.89 -17.75
CA VAL A 38 13.03 14.51 -18.17
C VAL A 38 12.87 14.71 -19.66
N ALA A 39 12.20 13.78 -20.32
CA ALA A 39 11.79 13.93 -21.73
C ALA A 39 10.28 13.80 -21.82
N TYR A 40 9.66 14.66 -22.63
CA TYR A 40 8.22 14.61 -22.85
C TYR A 40 7.97 13.91 -24.18
N MET A 41 7.71 12.62 -24.13
CA MET A 41 7.37 11.83 -25.30
C MET A 41 6.58 10.59 -24.91
N PRO A 42 5.59 10.19 -25.70
CA PRO A 42 4.95 8.90 -25.44
C PRO A 42 5.91 7.75 -25.78
N TRP A 43 5.88 6.70 -24.97
CA TRP A 43 6.77 5.56 -25.21
C TRP A 43 6.06 4.24 -24.93
N GLU A 44 5.69 3.55 -25.98
CA GLU A 44 5.11 2.21 -25.95
C GLU A 44 3.97 2.02 -24.95
N GLY A 45 3.25 3.08 -24.64
CA GLY A 45 2.13 3.03 -23.70
C GLY A 45 2.50 2.99 -22.24
N TYR A 46 3.78 2.92 -21.90
CA TYR A 46 4.18 2.84 -20.49
C TYR A 46 4.06 4.16 -19.75
N ASN A 47 3.81 5.25 -20.46
CA ASN A 47 3.48 6.53 -19.81
C ASN A 47 2.08 7.03 -20.17
N TYR A 48 1.18 6.12 -20.49
CA TYR A 48 -0.22 6.44 -20.81
C TYR A 48 -0.97 6.92 -19.58
N GLU A 49 -1.75 7.99 -19.73
CA GLU A 49 -2.62 8.53 -18.67
C GLU A 49 -1.90 8.71 -17.32
N ASP A 50 -0.89 9.59 -17.30
CA ASP A 50 -0.15 9.94 -16.08
C ASP A 50 0.75 8.83 -15.56
N ALA A 51 0.91 7.73 -16.28
CA ALA A 51 1.93 6.75 -15.93
C ALA A 51 3.32 7.34 -16.20
N ILE A 52 4.29 6.92 -15.43
CA ILE A 52 5.65 7.44 -15.51
C ILE A 52 6.61 6.30 -15.81
N LEU A 53 7.44 6.49 -16.82
CA LEU A 53 8.50 5.55 -17.17
C LEU A 53 9.82 6.11 -16.62
N ILE A 54 10.53 5.32 -15.82
CA ILE A 54 11.79 5.79 -15.23
C ILE A 54 12.95 4.87 -15.59
N SER A 55 14.15 5.43 -15.50
CA SER A 55 15.39 4.71 -15.69
C SER A 55 15.82 3.99 -14.43
N GLU A 56 16.45 2.84 -14.60
CA GLU A 56 17.03 2.08 -13.49
C GLU A 56 18.11 2.86 -12.75
N ARG A 57 18.69 3.90 -13.37
CA ARG A 57 19.67 4.76 -12.70
C ARG A 57 19.11 5.36 -11.41
N LEU A 58 17.82 5.72 -11.41
CA LEU A 58 17.20 6.30 -10.23
C LEU A 58 17.14 5.32 -9.06
N VAL A 59 17.12 4.03 -9.37
CA VAL A 59 17.14 2.99 -8.34
C VAL A 59 18.58 2.72 -7.89
N TYR A 60 19.50 2.54 -8.83
CA TYR A 60 20.88 2.19 -8.53
C TYR A 60 21.62 3.28 -7.77
N ASP A 61 21.39 4.53 -8.13
CA ASP A 61 22.09 5.65 -7.51
C ASP A 61 21.40 6.17 -6.26
N ASP A 62 20.36 5.46 -5.79
CA ASP A 62 19.60 5.84 -4.60
C ASP A 62 19.04 7.28 -4.67
N VAL A 63 18.66 7.70 -5.87
CA VAL A 63 18.17 9.08 -6.08
C VAL A 63 16.87 9.30 -5.30
N TYR A 64 15.98 8.31 -5.30
CA TYR A 64 14.70 8.39 -4.59
C TYR A 64 14.59 7.35 -3.49
N THR A 65 15.68 6.98 -2.88
CA THR A 65 15.66 6.04 -1.77
C THR A 65 15.36 6.80 -0.48
N SER A 66 14.40 6.29 0.28
CA SER A 66 13.96 6.91 1.53
C SER A 66 14.10 5.92 2.68
N ILE A 67 14.28 6.46 3.88
CA ILE A 67 14.37 5.65 5.09
C ILE A 67 13.11 5.88 5.91
N HIS A 68 12.46 4.79 6.28
CA HIS A 68 11.20 4.81 7.04
C HIS A 68 11.41 4.10 8.36
N ILE A 69 11.11 4.78 9.46
CA ILE A 69 11.26 4.20 10.80
C ILE A 69 9.88 4.05 11.40
N GLU A 70 9.54 2.80 11.74
CA GLU A 70 8.27 2.47 12.37
C GLU A 70 8.48 2.14 13.83
N LYS A 71 7.58 2.62 14.66
CA LYS A 71 7.59 2.32 16.09
C LYS A 71 6.55 1.25 16.39
N PHE A 72 6.97 0.19 17.05
CA PHE A 72 6.09 -0.87 17.53
C PHE A 72 6.16 -0.88 19.06
N GLU A 73 5.01 -0.95 19.69
CA GLU A 73 4.93 -0.82 21.15
C GLU A 73 4.06 -1.92 21.71
N ILE A 74 4.45 -2.44 22.87
CA ILE A 74 3.67 -3.43 23.60
C ILE A 74 3.73 -3.11 25.08
N GLU A 75 2.62 -3.36 25.78
CA GLU A 75 2.53 -3.19 27.23
C GLU A 75 2.30 -4.54 27.90
N ALA A 76 2.98 -4.76 29.01
CA ALA A 76 2.65 -5.86 29.91
C ALA A 76 1.75 -5.31 31.00
N ARG A 77 0.52 -5.80 31.07
CA ARG A 77 -0.50 -5.27 31.95
C ARG A 77 -0.84 -6.26 33.05
N GLN A 78 -1.37 -5.72 34.14
CA GLN A 78 -1.97 -6.54 35.17
C GLN A 78 -3.36 -6.99 34.71
N THR A 79 -3.62 -8.29 34.76
CA THR A 79 -4.92 -8.84 34.40
C THR A 79 -5.57 -9.47 35.63
N LYS A 80 -6.87 -9.82 35.53
CA LYS A 80 -7.59 -10.47 36.62
C LYS A 80 -6.97 -11.82 37.00
N LEU A 81 -6.31 -12.48 36.06
CA LEU A 81 -5.71 -13.79 36.26
C LEU A 81 -4.23 -13.71 36.63
N GLY A 82 -3.68 -12.52 36.71
CA GLY A 82 -2.27 -12.31 37.04
C GLY A 82 -1.62 -11.34 36.08
N PRO A 83 -0.35 -11.01 36.29
CA PRO A 83 0.36 -10.07 35.41
C PRO A 83 0.79 -10.74 34.11
N GLU A 84 0.73 -9.96 33.04
CA GLU A 84 1.38 -10.37 31.79
C GLU A 84 2.89 -10.27 31.96
N GLU A 85 3.62 -11.10 31.27
CA GLU A 85 5.07 -11.18 31.43
C GLU A 85 5.77 -11.06 30.07
N ILE A 86 6.79 -10.21 30.02
CA ILE A 86 7.69 -10.15 28.88
C ILE A 86 8.77 -11.21 29.10
N THR A 87 8.83 -12.20 28.21
CA THR A 87 9.71 -13.34 28.43
C THR A 87 10.08 -14.00 27.08
N ARG A 88 11.21 -14.70 27.10
CA ARG A 88 11.62 -15.51 25.96
C ARG A 88 10.93 -16.88 25.93
N GLU A 89 10.35 -17.28 27.06
CA GLU A 89 9.68 -18.56 27.19
C GLU A 89 8.25 -18.48 26.66
N ILE A 90 8.09 -18.64 25.36
CA ILE A 90 6.83 -18.52 24.64
C ILE A 90 6.34 -19.91 24.26
N PRO A 91 5.08 -20.26 24.56
CA PRO A 91 4.58 -21.61 24.23
C PRO A 91 4.46 -21.81 22.72
N ASN A 92 4.75 -23.03 22.27
CA ASN A 92 4.57 -23.48 20.89
C ASN A 92 5.38 -22.67 19.88
N VAL A 93 6.55 -22.16 20.27
CA VAL A 93 7.44 -21.42 19.39
C VAL A 93 8.80 -22.12 19.37
N GLY A 94 9.30 -22.40 18.19
CA GLY A 94 10.59 -23.06 18.02
C GLY A 94 11.77 -22.13 18.25
N GLU A 95 12.94 -22.71 18.43
CA GLU A 95 14.16 -21.96 18.69
C GLU A 95 14.54 -21.03 17.54
N ASP A 96 14.21 -21.40 16.29
CA ASP A 96 14.50 -20.54 15.14
C ASP A 96 13.77 -19.21 15.23
N ALA A 97 12.55 -19.20 15.74
CA ALA A 97 11.77 -17.97 15.89
C ALA A 97 12.28 -17.11 17.06
N LEU A 98 13.03 -17.69 17.97
CA LEU A 98 13.55 -16.99 19.15
C LEU A 98 15.00 -16.53 19.02
N ARG A 99 15.66 -16.86 17.90
CA ARG A 99 17.12 -16.64 17.78
C ARG A 99 17.55 -15.18 17.92
N ASN A 100 16.70 -14.24 17.53
CA ASN A 100 17.02 -12.82 17.60
C ASN A 100 16.57 -12.15 18.88
N LEU A 101 15.91 -12.87 19.79
CA LEU A 101 15.50 -12.34 21.06
C LEU A 101 16.63 -12.50 22.10
N ASP A 102 16.73 -11.50 22.98
CA ASP A 102 17.70 -11.60 24.06
C ASP A 102 17.12 -12.44 25.21
N GLU A 103 17.85 -12.52 26.31
CA GLU A 103 17.45 -13.34 27.46
C GLU A 103 16.12 -12.91 28.07
N SER A 104 15.77 -11.64 27.95
CA SER A 104 14.50 -11.13 28.50
C SER A 104 13.34 -11.23 27.50
N GLY A 105 13.59 -11.72 26.30
CA GLY A 105 12.53 -11.89 25.29
C GLY A 105 12.32 -10.69 24.39
N ILE A 106 13.24 -9.74 24.39
CA ILE A 106 13.17 -8.53 23.60
C ILE A 106 14.18 -8.64 22.45
N ILE A 107 13.79 -8.23 21.26
CA ILE A 107 14.65 -8.36 20.09
C ILE A 107 15.90 -7.49 20.22
N ARG A 108 17.01 -7.97 19.65
CA ARG A 108 18.30 -7.28 19.70
C ARG A 108 18.40 -6.21 18.65
N ILE A 109 19.06 -5.11 18.98
CA ILE A 109 19.36 -4.05 18.02
C ILE A 109 20.26 -4.63 16.93
N GLY A 110 19.93 -4.32 15.66
CA GLY A 110 20.68 -4.82 14.52
C GLY A 110 20.04 -6.02 13.85
N ALA A 111 19.03 -6.63 14.46
CA ALA A 111 18.36 -7.80 13.88
C ALA A 111 17.51 -7.39 12.69
N TRP A 112 17.54 -8.22 11.64
CA TRP A 112 16.64 -8.05 10.50
C TRP A 112 15.36 -8.81 10.77
N VAL A 113 14.19 -8.16 10.59
CA VAL A 113 12.90 -8.78 10.84
C VAL A 113 12.01 -8.66 9.62
N GLU A 114 11.11 -9.64 9.47
CA GLU A 114 10.11 -9.70 8.40
C GLU A 114 8.76 -10.04 9.02
N SER A 115 7.72 -10.01 8.18
CA SER A 115 6.34 -10.28 8.65
C SER A 115 6.26 -11.55 9.47
N GLY A 116 5.63 -11.47 10.63
CA GLY A 116 5.45 -12.61 11.52
C GLY A 116 6.56 -12.85 12.52
N ASP A 117 7.72 -12.22 12.36
CA ASP A 117 8.83 -12.38 13.31
C ASP A 117 8.45 -11.75 14.67
N ILE A 118 8.92 -12.35 15.75
CA ILE A 118 8.64 -11.89 17.09
C ILE A 118 9.57 -10.75 17.46
N LEU A 119 8.99 -9.61 17.85
CA LEU A 119 9.76 -8.47 18.34
C LEU A 119 9.90 -8.48 19.86
N VAL A 120 8.82 -8.79 20.57
CA VAL A 120 8.82 -8.87 22.02
C VAL A 120 7.99 -10.08 22.40
N GLY A 121 8.59 -11.01 23.14
CA GLY A 121 7.86 -12.15 23.65
C GLY A 121 7.02 -11.76 24.86
N LYS A 122 5.72 -12.01 24.79
CA LYS A 122 4.81 -11.73 25.90
C LYS A 122 3.85 -12.89 26.08
N VAL A 123 3.63 -13.27 27.31
CA VAL A 123 2.65 -14.30 27.65
C VAL A 123 1.61 -13.71 28.61
N THR A 124 0.37 -14.14 28.43
CA THR A 124 -0.77 -13.68 29.21
C THR A 124 -1.36 -14.89 29.96
N PRO A 125 -1.60 -14.80 31.27
CA PRO A 125 -2.24 -15.91 31.98
C PRO A 125 -3.60 -16.21 31.39
N LYS A 126 -3.95 -17.50 31.30
CA LYS A 126 -5.25 -17.91 30.79
C LYS A 126 -5.99 -18.71 31.87
N GLY A 127 -7.32 -18.53 31.90
CA GLY A 127 -8.17 -19.27 32.77
C GLY A 127 -8.53 -20.63 32.19
N GLU A 128 -9.20 -21.47 33.00
CA GLU A 128 -9.62 -22.80 32.55
C GLU A 128 -10.54 -22.74 31.33
N ALA A 129 -11.36 -21.68 31.23
CA ALA A 129 -12.29 -21.54 30.11
C ALA A 129 -11.60 -21.27 28.77
N ASP A 130 -10.36 -20.75 28.80
CA ASP A 130 -9.61 -20.40 27.62
C ASP A 130 -8.81 -21.57 27.05
N GLN A 131 -8.81 -22.73 27.72
CA GLN A 131 -8.01 -23.85 27.29
C GLN A 131 -8.75 -24.70 26.26
N PRO A 132 -8.10 -25.01 25.11
CA PRO A 132 -8.70 -25.98 24.19
C PRO A 132 -8.83 -27.36 24.82
N PRO A 133 -9.75 -28.21 24.32
CA PRO A 133 -9.86 -29.55 24.86
C PRO A 133 -8.58 -30.37 24.81
N GLU A 134 -7.78 -30.20 23.76
CA GLU A 134 -6.50 -30.92 23.63
C GLU A 134 -5.52 -30.51 24.74
N GLU A 135 -5.51 -29.25 25.11
CA GLU A 135 -4.63 -28.75 26.17
C GLU A 135 -5.08 -29.25 27.53
N LYS A 136 -6.41 -29.30 27.77
CA LYS A 136 -6.94 -29.85 29.01
C LYS A 136 -6.58 -31.33 29.17
N LEU A 137 -6.65 -32.07 28.04
CA LEU A 137 -6.29 -33.49 28.05
C LEU A 137 -4.81 -33.67 28.35
N LEU A 138 -3.93 -32.85 27.74
CA LEU A 138 -2.50 -32.92 28.01
C LEU A 138 -2.16 -32.60 29.44
N ARG A 139 -2.87 -31.66 30.08
CA ARG A 139 -2.69 -31.35 31.48
C ARG A 139 -3.10 -32.50 32.37
N ALA A 140 -4.19 -33.17 32.01
CA ALA A 140 -4.65 -34.31 32.79
C ALA A 140 -3.68 -35.49 32.70
N ILE A 141 -3.07 -35.69 31.51
CA ILE A 141 -2.15 -36.81 31.27
C ILE A 141 -0.75 -36.51 31.79
N PHE A 142 -0.22 -35.33 31.50
CA PHE A 142 1.20 -34.97 31.80
C PHE A 142 1.37 -34.01 32.95
N GLY A 143 0.31 -33.71 33.70
CA GLY A 143 0.37 -32.82 34.83
C GLY A 143 0.57 -31.37 34.40
N GLU A 144 1.48 -30.67 35.12
CA GLU A 144 1.70 -29.23 34.91
C GLU A 144 2.66 -28.90 33.77
N LYS A 145 3.02 -29.87 32.93
CA LYS A 145 3.90 -29.60 31.81
C LYS A 145 3.25 -28.72 30.74
N ALA A 146 1.93 -28.71 30.63
CA ALA A 146 1.21 -27.76 29.80
C ALA A 146 1.19 -26.40 30.49
N ARG A 147 1.57 -25.34 29.74
CA ARG A 147 1.72 -24.02 30.34
C ARG A 147 0.36 -23.33 30.52
N ASP A 148 0.27 -22.54 31.56
CA ASP A 148 -0.95 -21.80 31.92
C ASP A 148 -1.03 -20.44 31.25
N VAL A 149 -0.24 -20.21 30.21
CA VAL A 149 -0.17 -18.92 29.55
C VAL A 149 -0.40 -19.08 28.07
N ARG A 150 -0.91 -18.02 27.46
CA ARG A 150 -1.06 -17.97 26.00
C ARG A 150 -0.08 -16.96 25.42
N ASP A 151 0.32 -17.22 24.20
CA ASP A 151 1.24 -16.36 23.46
C ASP A 151 0.52 -15.10 23.02
N ASN A 152 0.97 -13.96 23.53
CA ASN A 152 0.44 -12.65 23.17
C ASN A 152 1.56 -11.72 22.73
N SER A 153 2.56 -12.29 22.08
CA SER A 153 3.78 -11.60 21.69
C SER A 153 3.52 -10.54 20.61
N LEU A 154 4.37 -9.52 20.61
CA LEU A 154 4.36 -8.51 19.57
C LEU A 154 5.11 -9.06 18.35
N ARG A 155 4.42 -9.12 17.22
CA ARG A 155 5.00 -9.62 15.96
C ARG A 155 4.98 -8.54 14.91
N VAL A 156 5.87 -8.66 13.93
CA VAL A 156 5.92 -7.72 12.82
C VAL A 156 4.63 -7.89 12.00
N PRO A 157 3.87 -6.80 11.77
CA PRO A 157 2.64 -6.90 10.97
C PRO A 157 2.89 -7.32 9.53
N ASN A 158 1.86 -7.82 8.87
CA ASN A 158 1.95 -8.22 7.48
C ASN A 158 2.38 -7.07 6.59
N GLY A 159 3.33 -7.33 5.70
CA GLY A 159 3.81 -6.35 4.75
C GLY A 159 4.90 -5.44 5.27
N GLU A 160 5.35 -5.63 6.51
CA GLU A 160 6.42 -4.81 7.08
C GLU A 160 7.68 -5.63 7.28
N LYS A 161 8.82 -4.95 7.17
CA LYS A 161 10.13 -5.57 7.36
C LYS A 161 11.13 -4.47 7.65
N GLY A 162 12.31 -4.85 8.08
CA GLY A 162 13.35 -3.88 8.32
C GLY A 162 14.37 -4.34 9.35
N ARG A 163 15.20 -3.40 9.76
CA ARG A 163 16.26 -3.67 10.74
C ARG A 163 15.96 -2.92 12.03
N VAL A 164 16.08 -3.61 13.13
CA VAL A 164 15.86 -3.01 14.45
C VAL A 164 16.99 -2.03 14.74
N VAL A 165 16.62 -0.76 14.94
CA VAL A 165 17.61 0.31 15.15
C VAL A 165 17.62 0.84 16.57
N ASP A 166 16.54 0.64 17.33
CA ASP A 166 16.47 1.10 18.72
C ASP A 166 15.46 0.26 19.50
N VAL A 167 15.75 0.07 20.77
CA VAL A 167 14.85 -0.64 21.70
C VAL A 167 14.81 0.18 22.99
N ARG A 168 13.61 0.50 23.45
CA ARG A 168 13.44 1.23 24.70
C ARG A 168 12.50 0.46 25.63
N VAL A 169 12.92 0.30 26.87
CA VAL A 169 12.17 -0.44 27.87
C VAL A 169 11.84 0.50 29.02
N PHE A 170 10.58 0.58 29.37
CA PHE A 170 10.12 1.40 30.47
C PHE A 170 9.44 0.49 31.50
N THR A 171 9.85 0.59 32.75
CA THR A 171 9.27 -0.22 33.80
C THR A 171 8.84 0.66 34.96
N ARG A 172 7.79 0.21 35.69
CA ARG A 172 7.34 0.91 36.87
C ARG A 172 8.38 0.82 38.00
N GLU A 173 9.13 -0.25 38.00
CA GLU A 173 10.20 -0.45 39.00
C GLU A 173 11.31 0.60 38.89
N LYS A 174 11.56 1.10 37.69
CA LYS A 174 12.58 2.14 37.45
C LYS A 174 12.04 3.55 37.67
N GLY A 175 10.77 3.69 38.05
CA GLY A 175 10.16 4.98 38.24
C GLY A 175 9.61 5.65 37.03
N ASP A 176 9.55 4.95 35.87
CA ASP A 176 8.98 5.50 34.64
C ASP A 176 7.47 5.69 34.76
N GLU A 177 6.96 6.74 34.17
CA GLU A 177 5.53 6.98 34.08
C GLU A 177 4.91 6.08 33.03
N LEU A 178 3.99 5.22 33.40
CA LEU A 178 3.32 4.29 32.52
C LEU A 178 1.81 4.47 32.58
N PRO A 179 1.08 4.06 31.54
CA PRO A 179 -0.39 4.10 31.59
C PRO A 179 -0.92 3.28 32.79
N PRO A 180 -2.09 3.62 33.30
CA PRO A 180 -2.65 2.86 34.44
C PRO A 180 -2.80 1.38 34.08
N GLY A 181 -2.35 0.53 34.99
CA GLY A 181 -2.41 -0.91 34.81
C GLY A 181 -1.26 -1.53 34.06
N ALA A 182 -0.38 -0.72 33.48
CA ALA A 182 0.79 -1.23 32.75
C ALA A 182 1.97 -1.36 33.72
N ASN A 183 2.64 -2.50 33.71
CA ASN A 183 3.85 -2.74 34.51
C ASN A 183 5.11 -2.50 33.70
N MET A 184 5.05 -2.65 32.39
CA MET A 184 6.22 -2.54 31.51
C MET A 184 5.75 -2.14 30.11
N VAL A 185 6.50 -1.27 29.48
CA VAL A 185 6.25 -0.87 28.08
C VAL A 185 7.55 -1.06 27.31
N VAL A 186 7.48 -1.72 26.17
CA VAL A 186 8.64 -1.92 25.29
C VAL A 186 8.35 -1.29 23.94
N ARG A 187 9.26 -0.43 23.48
CA ARG A 187 9.17 0.21 22.18
C ARG A 187 10.31 -0.28 21.29
N ILE A 188 9.95 -0.76 20.11
CA ILE A 188 10.90 -1.26 19.12
C ILE A 188 10.83 -0.34 17.90
N TYR A 189 11.97 0.17 17.46
CA TYR A 189 12.07 1.00 16.27
C TYR A 189 12.72 0.19 15.17
N VAL A 190 12.00 0.06 14.05
CA VAL A 190 12.45 -0.72 12.90
C VAL A 190 12.58 0.22 11.71
N ALA A 191 13.78 0.24 11.10
CA ALA A 191 14.06 1.09 9.94
C ALA A 191 14.06 0.25 8.68
N GLN A 192 13.43 0.80 7.65
CA GLN A 192 13.39 0.17 6.33
C GLN A 192 13.87 1.16 5.29
N LYS A 193 14.78 0.71 4.44
CA LYS A 193 15.29 1.50 3.31
C LYS A 193 14.46 1.13 2.09
N ARG A 194 13.71 2.10 1.56
CA ARG A 194 12.80 1.86 0.44
C ARG A 194 13.31 2.55 -0.80
N LYS A 195 13.64 1.77 -1.80
CA LYS A 195 14.00 2.28 -3.13
C LYS A 195 12.75 2.56 -3.93
N ILE A 196 12.87 3.42 -4.93
CA ILE A 196 11.73 3.71 -5.80
C ILE A 196 11.37 2.45 -6.57
N GLN A 197 10.06 2.19 -6.72
CA GLN A 197 9.61 0.99 -7.42
C GLN A 197 8.32 1.26 -8.18
N VAL A 198 7.96 0.30 -9.04
CA VAL A 198 6.71 0.37 -9.81
C VAL A 198 5.53 0.47 -8.84
N GLY A 199 4.64 1.41 -9.12
CA GLY A 199 3.48 1.67 -8.27
C GLY A 199 3.64 2.84 -7.33
N ASP A 200 4.86 3.33 -7.13
CA ASP A 200 5.09 4.50 -6.29
C ASP A 200 4.64 5.76 -7.04
N LYS A 201 4.21 6.75 -6.28
CA LYS A 201 3.67 7.99 -6.83
C LYS A 201 4.74 9.08 -6.84
N MET A 202 4.87 9.76 -7.97
CA MET A 202 5.78 10.88 -8.12
C MET A 202 5.02 12.11 -8.59
N ALA A 203 5.57 13.28 -8.29
CA ALA A 203 4.94 14.53 -8.68
C ALA A 203 5.99 15.62 -8.91
N GLY A 204 5.66 16.57 -9.78
CA GLY A 204 6.38 17.79 -9.88
C GLY A 204 5.79 18.85 -8.96
N ARG A 205 6.06 20.13 -9.28
CA ARG A 205 5.56 21.27 -8.51
C ARG A 205 4.39 22.01 -9.17
N HIS A 206 3.75 21.38 -10.15
CA HIS A 206 2.72 22.03 -10.97
C HIS A 206 1.42 21.24 -11.02
N GLY A 207 1.17 20.39 -10.03
CA GLY A 207 0.02 19.50 -10.03
C GLY A 207 0.17 18.30 -10.95
N ASN A 208 1.32 18.13 -11.57
CA ASN A 208 1.62 16.99 -12.42
C ASN A 208 2.05 15.82 -11.56
N LYS A 209 1.19 14.83 -11.47
CA LYS A 209 1.41 13.65 -10.64
C LYS A 209 1.20 12.39 -11.47
N GLY A 210 1.84 11.32 -11.05
CA GLY A 210 1.70 10.07 -11.77
C GLY A 210 2.27 8.90 -10.99
N ILE A 211 2.01 7.71 -11.52
CA ILE A 211 2.43 6.45 -10.91
C ILE A 211 3.45 5.79 -11.81
N ILE A 212 4.52 5.26 -11.23
CA ILE A 212 5.55 4.58 -12.00
C ILE A 212 4.98 3.28 -12.56
N SER A 213 5.05 3.14 -13.89
CA SER A 213 4.54 1.96 -14.58
C SER A 213 5.63 0.94 -14.90
N ARG A 214 6.83 1.42 -15.16
CA ARG A 214 7.94 0.54 -15.52
C ARG A 214 9.28 1.20 -15.23
N ILE A 215 10.25 0.37 -14.87
CA ILE A 215 11.64 0.80 -14.68
C ILE A 215 12.47 0.11 -15.74
N LEU A 216 13.04 0.89 -16.68
CA LEU A 216 13.83 0.35 -17.77
C LEU A 216 15.31 0.28 -17.40
N PRO A 217 16.00 -0.77 -17.86
CA PRO A 217 17.47 -0.77 -17.75
C PRO A 217 18.07 0.48 -18.40
N ILE A 218 19.21 0.92 -17.90
CA ILE A 218 19.84 2.16 -18.38
C ILE A 218 20.11 2.07 -19.91
N GLU A 219 20.54 0.93 -20.37
CA GLU A 219 20.84 0.74 -21.79
C GLU A 219 19.60 0.75 -22.70
N ASP A 220 18.45 0.46 -22.15
CA ASP A 220 17.18 0.44 -22.91
C ASP A 220 16.44 1.77 -22.83
N MET A 221 16.86 2.68 -21.99
CA MET A 221 16.11 3.91 -21.79
C MET A 221 16.14 4.79 -23.05
N UNK A 222 15.11 5.05 -23.49
CA UNK A 222 15.05 5.53 -24.37
C UNK A 222 15.24 6.49 -24.55
N UNK A 223 15.36 7.20 -24.31
CA UNK A 223 15.48 7.67 -24.45
C UNK A 223 16.07 8.04 -24.72
N UNK A 224 16.98 8.40 -24.91
CA UNK A 224 17.38 8.63 -25.14
C UNK A 224 17.94 8.56 -25.11
N UNK A 225 18.64 7.90 -25.18
CA UNK A 225 19.14 7.74 -25.10
C UNK A 225 19.73 8.26 -25.08
N UNK A 226 20.17 8.58 -25.45
CA UNK A 226 20.95 9.21 -25.34
C UNK A 226 20.68 10.31 -25.85
N LEU A 227 20.91 11.18 -25.26
CA LEU A 227 21.02 12.54 -25.79
C LEU A 227 22.18 12.61 -26.77
N PRO A 228 22.25 13.64 -27.57
CA PRO A 228 23.38 13.70 -28.49
C PRO A 228 24.75 13.60 -27.83
N ASP A 229 24.85 13.95 -26.54
CA ASP A 229 26.10 13.76 -25.79
C ASP A 229 26.22 12.36 -25.16
N GLY A 230 25.28 11.47 -25.47
CA GLY A 230 25.30 10.10 -24.97
C GLY A 230 24.66 9.90 -23.60
N ARG A 231 24.05 10.92 -23.04
CA ARG A 231 23.48 10.86 -21.70
C ARG A 231 22.07 10.27 -21.74
N PRO A 232 21.76 9.25 -20.93
CA PRO A 232 20.41 8.69 -20.94
C PRO A 232 19.42 9.56 -20.21
N ILE A 233 18.17 9.50 -20.66
CA ILE A 233 17.03 10.17 -20.02
C ILE A 233 16.68 9.43 -18.73
N ASP A 234 16.30 10.17 -17.68
CA ASP A 234 15.90 9.56 -16.42
C ASP A 234 14.42 9.24 -16.35
N ILE A 235 13.58 10.11 -16.89
CA ILE A 235 12.11 9.95 -16.83
C ILE A 235 11.52 10.35 -18.18
N ALA A 236 10.58 9.54 -18.66
CA ALA A 236 9.78 9.87 -19.84
C ALA A 236 8.34 10.13 -19.42
N LEU A 237 7.83 11.32 -19.72
CA LEU A 237 6.48 11.74 -19.38
C LEU A 237 5.64 11.89 -20.62
N ASN A 238 4.35 11.63 -20.50
CA ASN A 238 3.42 11.76 -21.61
C ASN A 238 3.06 13.24 -21.82
N PRO A 239 3.37 13.80 -22.98
CA PRO A 239 3.04 15.21 -23.23
C PRO A 239 1.54 15.50 -23.29
N LEU A 240 0.71 14.49 -23.55
CA LEU A 240 -0.74 14.67 -23.60
C LEU A 240 -1.32 15.08 -22.25
N GLY A 241 -0.58 14.89 -21.17
CA GLY A 241 -1.02 15.31 -19.84
C GLY A 241 -0.90 16.80 -19.57
N VAL A 242 -0.32 17.57 -20.51
CA VAL A 242 -0.08 19.00 -20.29
C VAL A 242 -1.19 19.89 -20.81
N PRO A 243 -1.64 19.78 -22.09
CA PRO A 243 -2.55 20.79 -22.66
C PRO A 243 -3.89 20.89 -21.94
N SER A 244 -4.53 19.77 -21.63
CA SER A 244 -5.86 19.79 -21.00
C SER A 244 -5.82 20.34 -19.58
N ARG A 245 -4.71 20.20 -18.89
CA ARG A 245 -4.58 20.67 -17.50
C ARG A 245 -4.01 22.06 -17.38
N MET A 246 -3.51 22.61 -18.49
CA MET A 246 -3.06 23.99 -18.59
C MET A 246 -1.98 24.35 -17.54
N ASN A 247 -1.18 23.37 -17.16
CA ASN A 247 -0.06 23.61 -16.23
C ASN A 247 1.26 23.67 -17.01
N VAL A 248 1.34 24.61 -17.94
CA VAL A 248 2.52 24.74 -18.82
C VAL A 248 3.78 25.16 -18.06
N GLY A 249 3.63 25.60 -16.82
CA GLY A 249 4.79 25.91 -15.98
C GLY A 249 5.76 24.76 -15.85
N GLN A 250 5.28 23.51 -15.92
CA GLN A 250 6.17 22.35 -15.87
C GLN A 250 7.11 22.29 -17.07
N VAL A 251 6.61 22.70 -18.23
CA VAL A 251 7.44 22.73 -19.45
C VAL A 251 8.48 23.84 -19.35
N PHE A 252 8.06 25.00 -18.90
CA PHE A 252 9.00 26.11 -18.69
C PHE A 252 10.05 25.76 -17.63
N GLU A 253 9.66 25.10 -16.56
CA GLU A 253 10.61 24.65 -15.54
C GLU A 253 11.62 23.69 -16.15
N CYS A 254 11.15 22.75 -16.97
CA CYS A 254 12.00 21.75 -17.62
C CYS A 254 13.05 22.44 -18.51
N MET A 255 12.61 23.37 -19.35
CA MET A 255 13.50 24.06 -20.27
C MET A 255 14.47 24.99 -19.53
N LEU A 256 13.98 25.72 -18.54
CA LEU A 256 14.83 26.62 -17.76
C LEU A 256 15.85 25.85 -16.93
N GLY A 257 15.43 24.70 -16.39
CA GLY A 257 16.34 23.80 -15.68
C GLY A 257 17.45 23.28 -16.58
N TRP A 258 17.11 22.99 -17.84
CA TRP A 258 18.12 22.57 -18.81
C TRP A 258 19.13 23.69 -19.10
N ALA A 259 18.61 24.91 -19.26
CA ALA A 259 19.48 26.07 -19.43
C ALA A 259 20.38 26.27 -18.21
N GLY A 260 19.83 26.14 -17.03
CA GLY A 260 20.58 26.29 -15.79
C GLY A 260 21.68 25.25 -15.63
N GLU A 261 21.40 24.00 -16.01
CA GLU A 261 22.41 22.96 -15.96
C GLU A 261 23.58 23.27 -16.86
N ASN A 262 23.29 23.74 -18.07
CA ASN A 262 24.33 24.01 -19.05
C ASN A 262 25.08 25.32 -18.76
N LEU A 263 24.45 26.26 -18.06
CA LEU A 263 25.10 27.51 -17.64
C LEU A 263 25.76 27.40 -16.27
N GLY A 264 25.46 26.33 -15.53
CA GLY A 264 26.02 26.15 -14.19
C GLY A 264 25.39 27.04 -13.12
N VAL A 265 24.15 27.43 -13.29
CA VAL A 265 23.45 28.32 -12.34
C VAL A 265 22.10 27.70 -11.97
N ARG A 266 21.55 28.20 -10.85
CA ARG A 266 20.22 27.82 -10.40
C ARG A 266 19.34 29.08 -10.44
N PHE A 267 18.23 28.99 -11.16
CA PHE A 267 17.36 30.15 -11.37
C PHE A 267 16.32 30.28 -10.27
N LYS A 268 16.03 31.52 -9.91
CA LYS A 268 14.93 31.85 -9.02
C LYS A 268 13.92 32.67 -9.82
N ILE A 269 12.67 32.25 -9.79
CA ILE A 269 11.63 32.84 -10.64
C ILE A 269 10.73 33.74 -9.78
N THR A 270 10.53 34.94 -10.23
CA THR A 270 9.59 35.88 -9.60
C THR A 270 8.17 35.49 -10.03
N PRO A 271 7.22 35.41 -9.11
CA PRO A 271 5.84 35.08 -9.50
C PRO A 271 5.22 36.22 -10.31
N PHE A 272 4.22 35.84 -11.12
CA PHE A 272 3.43 36.79 -11.92
C PHE A 272 4.29 37.56 -12.93
N ASP A 273 5.16 36.85 -13.64
CA ASP A 273 6.07 37.48 -14.62
C ASP A 273 5.33 37.96 -15.86
N GLU A 274 4.07 37.57 -16.08
CA GLU A 274 3.28 38.11 -17.20
C GLU A 274 3.05 39.60 -17.09
N MET A 275 3.23 40.17 -15.93
CA MET A 275 3.13 41.65 -15.79
C MET A 275 4.19 42.38 -16.59
N TYR A 276 5.25 41.70 -17.01
CA TYR A 276 6.32 42.28 -17.85
C TYR A 276 6.08 42.08 -19.33
N GLY A 277 4.93 41.47 -19.74
CA GLY A 277 4.57 41.20 -21.13
C GLY A 277 3.92 39.85 -21.28
N GLU A 278 3.13 39.72 -22.33
CA GLU A 278 2.35 38.47 -22.55
C GLU A 278 3.23 37.26 -22.76
N GLU A 279 4.43 37.45 -23.33
CA GLU A 279 5.33 36.36 -23.59
C GLU A 279 6.62 36.44 -22.79
N ALA A 280 6.58 37.13 -21.63
CA ALA A 280 7.78 37.35 -20.83
C ALA A 280 8.43 36.04 -20.41
N SER A 281 7.64 35.05 -19.96
CA SER A 281 8.17 33.75 -19.54
C SER A 281 8.86 33.03 -20.70
N ARG A 282 8.19 32.98 -21.84
CA ARG A 282 8.73 32.28 -23.01
C ARG A 282 10.00 32.95 -23.52
N ASP A 283 9.99 34.27 -23.59
CA ASP A 283 11.16 35.03 -24.07
C ASP A 283 12.36 34.84 -23.15
N THR A 284 12.13 34.84 -21.84
CA THR A 284 13.19 34.62 -20.87
C THR A 284 13.80 33.21 -21.00
N VAL A 285 12.96 32.20 -21.09
CA VAL A 285 13.43 30.82 -21.19
C VAL A 285 14.21 30.61 -22.49
N HIS A 286 13.66 31.09 -23.63
CA HIS A 286 14.32 30.92 -24.90
C HIS A 286 15.66 31.66 -24.95
N GLY A 287 15.71 32.87 -24.38
CA GLY A 287 16.94 33.66 -24.34
C GLY A 287 18.03 32.95 -23.53
N LEU A 288 17.65 32.36 -22.39
CA LEU A 288 18.63 31.66 -21.57
C LEU A 288 19.09 30.35 -22.22
N LEU A 289 18.21 29.65 -22.93
CA LEU A 289 18.62 28.48 -23.69
C LEU A 289 19.58 28.84 -24.82
N GLU A 290 19.32 29.94 -25.52
CA GLU A 290 20.20 30.44 -26.55
C GLU A 290 21.58 30.79 -25.99
N GLU A 291 21.61 31.46 -24.83
CA GLU A 291 22.84 31.77 -24.14
C GLU A 291 23.61 30.49 -23.76
N ALA A 292 22.89 29.49 -23.27
CA ALA A 292 23.52 28.20 -22.94
C ALA A 292 24.11 27.51 -24.17
N ALA A 293 23.47 27.65 -25.33
CA ALA A 293 23.95 27.05 -26.58
C ALA A 293 25.25 27.71 -27.08
N GLN A 294 25.55 28.89 -26.61
CA GLN A 294 26.79 29.61 -27.00
C GLN A 294 28.01 29.07 -26.24
N ARG A 295 27.82 28.24 -25.22
CA ARG A 295 28.94 27.64 -24.51
C ARG A 295 29.67 26.62 -25.40
N PRO A 296 30.96 26.41 -25.20
CA PRO A 296 31.71 25.48 -26.04
C PRO A 296 31.09 24.08 -26.04
N ASN A 297 30.91 23.53 -27.24
CA ASN A 297 30.35 22.20 -27.49
C ASN A 297 28.91 22.04 -26.99
N LYS A 298 28.16 23.15 -26.90
CA LYS A 298 26.76 23.13 -26.47
C LYS A 298 25.81 23.67 -27.52
N ASP A 299 26.26 23.78 -28.77
CA ASP A 299 25.42 24.33 -29.86
C ASP A 299 24.14 23.52 -30.10
N TRP A 300 24.13 22.24 -29.69
CA TRP A 300 22.96 21.37 -29.83
C TRP A 300 21.88 21.65 -28.75
N VAL A 301 22.17 22.45 -27.74
CA VAL A 301 21.25 22.69 -26.62
C VAL A 301 20.03 23.48 -27.05
N PHE A 302 20.17 24.36 -28.05
CA PHE A 302 19.07 25.22 -28.52
C PHE A 302 18.97 25.16 -30.02
N ASN A 303 17.76 24.94 -30.54
CA ASN A 303 17.46 24.98 -31.98
C ASN A 303 16.37 26.01 -32.16
N GLN A 304 16.64 27.03 -33.01
CA GLN A 304 15.71 28.13 -33.19
C GLN A 304 14.38 27.66 -33.84
N ASP A 305 14.43 26.63 -34.63
CA ASP A 305 13.22 26.08 -35.27
C ASP A 305 12.38 25.25 -34.31
N HIS A 306 13.01 24.67 -33.29
CA HIS A 306 12.35 23.84 -32.29
C HIS A 306 12.87 24.20 -30.89
N PRO A 307 12.47 25.37 -30.35
CA PRO A 307 13.03 25.82 -29.09
C PRO A 307 12.72 24.85 -27.94
N GLY A 308 13.73 24.50 -27.18
CA GLY A 308 13.59 23.58 -26.07
C GLY A 308 13.49 22.13 -26.41
N LYS A 309 13.55 21.80 -27.70
CA LYS A 309 13.45 20.41 -28.16
C LYS A 309 14.80 19.92 -28.65
N ILE A 310 15.09 18.66 -28.36
CA ILE A 310 16.37 18.02 -28.65
C ILE A 310 16.11 16.70 -29.35
N GLN A 311 16.95 16.37 -30.33
CA GLN A 311 16.90 15.07 -31.01
C GLN A 311 17.34 13.99 -30.01
N VAL A 312 16.52 12.99 -29.82
CA VAL A 312 16.76 11.91 -28.88
C VAL A 312 16.78 10.58 -29.63
N PHE A 313 17.57 9.65 -29.14
CA PHE A 313 17.79 8.36 -29.81
C PHE A 313 17.21 7.22 -28.98
N ASP A 314 16.72 6.19 -29.68
CA ASP A 314 16.22 4.98 -29.03
C ASP A 314 17.40 4.19 -28.47
N GLY A 315 17.40 3.93 -27.16
CA GLY A 315 18.50 3.22 -26.54
C GLY A 315 18.64 1.77 -26.97
N ARG A 316 17.56 1.18 -27.47
CA ARG A 316 17.60 -0.23 -27.91
C ARG A 316 18.13 -0.40 -29.32
N THR A 317 17.85 0.54 -30.22
CA THR A 317 18.23 0.44 -31.62
C THR A 317 19.34 1.40 -32.03
N GLY A 318 19.51 2.50 -31.27
CA GLY A 318 20.47 3.55 -31.65
C GLY A 318 19.98 4.50 -32.69
N GLU A 319 18.76 4.35 -33.17
CA GLU A 319 18.20 5.21 -34.22
C GLU A 319 17.52 6.45 -33.59
N PRO A 320 17.57 7.59 -34.28
CA PRO A 320 16.88 8.78 -33.79
C PRO A 320 15.37 8.62 -33.87
N PHE A 321 14.68 9.24 -32.96
CA PHE A 321 13.22 9.31 -33.06
C PHE A 321 12.81 10.30 -34.15
N ASP A 322 11.59 10.16 -34.63
CA ASP A 322 11.13 10.89 -35.81
C ASP A 322 11.19 12.41 -35.66
N ARG A 323 10.99 12.90 -34.42
CA ARG A 323 10.95 14.34 -34.16
C ARG A 323 11.73 14.68 -32.92
N PRO A 324 12.27 15.89 -32.83
CA PRO A 324 12.86 16.34 -31.57
C PRO A 324 11.77 16.51 -30.51
N ILE A 325 12.14 16.31 -29.25
CA ILE A 325 11.20 16.37 -28.12
C ILE A 325 11.74 17.32 -27.05
N THR A 326 10.84 17.76 -26.17
CA THR A 326 11.22 18.61 -25.05
C THR A 326 12.00 17.78 -24.02
N VAL A 327 13.22 18.20 -23.73
CA VAL A 327 14.10 17.57 -22.78
C VAL A 327 14.64 18.63 -21.84
N GLY A 328 14.77 18.33 -20.57
CA GLY A 328 15.36 19.24 -19.62
C GLY A 328 15.36 18.69 -18.21
N GLN A 329 15.66 19.58 -17.28
CA GLN A 329 15.73 19.23 -15.87
C GLN A 329 14.44 19.64 -15.18
N ALA A 330 13.81 18.72 -14.49
CA ALA A 330 12.62 18.99 -13.71
C ALA A 330 12.82 18.53 -12.28
N TYR A 331 12.24 19.28 -11.34
CA TYR A 331 12.30 18.95 -9.93
C TYR A 331 11.16 17.99 -9.61
N MET A 332 11.48 16.72 -9.43
CA MET A 332 10.48 15.69 -9.20
C MET A 332 10.59 15.16 -7.77
N LEU A 333 9.43 14.95 -7.15
CA LEU A 333 9.32 14.49 -5.79
C LEU A 333 8.72 13.08 -5.74
N LYS A 334 9.23 12.27 -4.85
CA LYS A 334 8.61 10.99 -4.49
C LYS A 334 7.62 11.28 -3.37
N LEU A 335 6.37 10.87 -3.55
CA LEU A 335 5.33 11.13 -2.55
C LEU A 335 5.26 10.00 -1.54
N VAL A 336 4.63 10.28 -0.40
CA VAL A 336 4.50 9.29 0.68
C VAL A 336 3.51 8.17 0.33
N HIS A 337 2.77 8.31 -0.76
CA HIS A 337 1.81 7.30 -1.22
C HIS A 337 2.55 6.16 -1.90
N LEU A 338 3.29 5.38 -1.12
CA LEU A 338 4.10 4.28 -1.63
C LEU A 338 3.26 3.01 -1.75
N VAL A 339 3.53 2.24 -2.80
CA VAL A 339 2.71 1.06 -3.10
C VAL A 339 2.79 0.01 -1.99
N ASP A 340 3.95 -0.14 -1.35
CA ASP A 340 4.10 -1.13 -0.28
C ASP A 340 3.22 -0.85 0.92
N ASP A 341 2.88 0.42 1.15
CA ASP A 341 1.98 0.79 2.24
C ASP A 341 0.51 0.58 1.89
N LYS A 342 0.19 0.39 0.62
CA LYS A 342 -1.19 0.31 0.14
C LYS A 342 -1.58 -1.08 -0.36
N ILE A 343 -0.61 -1.89 -0.77
CA ILE A 343 -0.90 -3.23 -1.27
C ILE A 343 -1.49 -4.08 -0.16
N HIS A 344 -2.58 -4.77 -0.46
CA HIS A 344 -3.32 -5.50 0.56
C HIS A 344 -4.10 -6.63 -0.10
N ALA A 345 -4.17 -7.77 0.59
CA ALA A 345 -4.95 -8.92 0.15
C ALA A 345 -5.56 -9.61 1.35
N ARG A 346 -6.65 -10.30 1.11
CA ARG A 346 -7.37 -11.01 2.15
C ARG A 346 -7.99 -12.28 1.58
N SER A 347 -7.91 -13.37 2.35
CA SER A 347 -8.77 -14.53 2.10
C SER A 347 -9.83 -14.61 3.18
N THR A 348 -9.42 -14.73 4.44
CA THR A 348 -10.30 -14.66 5.60
C THR A 348 -9.68 -13.73 6.62
N GLY A 349 -10.53 -13.17 7.49
CA GLY A 349 -10.07 -12.25 8.52
C GLY A 349 -11.19 -11.86 9.45
N PRO A 350 -11.05 -10.71 10.14
CA PRO A 350 -12.06 -10.32 11.11
C PRO A 350 -13.34 -9.80 10.45
N TYR A 351 -14.45 -9.92 11.18
CA TYR A 351 -15.78 -9.53 10.74
C TYR A 351 -16.43 -8.62 11.78
N SER A 352 -17.33 -7.76 11.30
CA SER A 352 -18.11 -6.90 12.18
C SER A 352 -19.01 -7.75 13.08
N LEU A 353 -19.18 -7.31 14.35
CA LEU A 353 -19.98 -8.04 15.31
C LEU A 353 -21.44 -8.08 14.93
N VAL A 354 -22.00 -6.97 14.47
CA VAL A 354 -23.43 -6.84 14.22
C VAL A 354 -23.82 -7.41 12.86
N THR A 355 -23.18 -6.95 11.78
CA THR A 355 -23.58 -7.34 10.42
C THR A 355 -22.85 -8.59 9.92
N GLN A 356 -21.77 -8.99 10.59
CA GLN A 356 -20.93 -10.12 10.19
C GLN A 356 -20.28 -9.94 8.81
N GLN A 357 -20.18 -8.70 8.36
CA GLN A 357 -19.46 -8.39 7.13
C GLN A 357 -17.97 -8.23 7.42
N PRO A 358 -17.09 -8.48 6.42
CA PRO A 358 -15.67 -8.22 6.64
C PRO A 358 -15.42 -6.77 7.02
N LEU A 359 -14.47 -6.56 7.94
CA LEU A 359 -14.05 -5.20 8.28
C LEU A 359 -13.37 -4.54 7.09
N GLY A 360 -13.34 -3.21 7.09
CA GLY A 360 -12.67 -2.46 6.03
C GLY A 360 -11.28 -2.03 6.44
N GLY A 361 -10.44 -1.75 5.45
CA GLY A 361 -9.12 -1.17 5.67
C GLY A 361 -8.00 -2.20 5.83
N LYS A 362 -6.81 -1.81 5.39
CA LYS A 362 -5.64 -2.67 5.45
C LYS A 362 -5.23 -2.99 6.90
N ALA A 363 -5.35 -2.01 7.78
CA ALA A 363 -4.91 -2.18 9.17
C ALA A 363 -5.72 -3.25 9.89
N GLN A 364 -6.99 -3.43 9.54
CA GLN A 364 -7.86 -4.44 10.13
C GLN A 364 -7.85 -5.75 9.32
N GLN A 365 -6.97 -5.88 8.34
CA GLN A 365 -6.97 -6.98 7.39
C GLN A 365 -8.34 -7.12 6.74
N GLY A 366 -8.90 -6.00 6.32
CA GLY A 366 -10.24 -5.92 5.81
C GLY A 366 -10.37 -6.30 4.36
N GLY A 367 -11.62 -6.44 3.94
CA GLY A 367 -11.96 -6.75 2.55
C GLY A 367 -12.28 -5.50 1.76
N GLN A 368 -12.41 -5.69 0.45
CA GLN A 368 -12.79 -4.61 -0.45
C GLN A 368 -14.30 -4.39 -0.38
N ARG A 369 -14.70 -3.14 -0.54
CA ARG A 369 -16.11 -2.82 -0.59
C ARG A 369 -16.65 -3.04 -1.99
N PHE A 370 -17.64 -3.91 -2.10
CA PHE A 370 -18.38 -4.10 -3.35
C PHE A 370 -19.62 -3.22 -3.27
N GLY A 371 -19.54 -2.04 -3.82
CA GLY A 371 -20.56 -1.03 -3.64
C GLY A 371 -21.78 -1.23 -4.50
N GLU A 372 -22.74 -0.33 -4.36
CA GLU A 372 -24.01 -0.38 -5.08
C GLU A 372 -23.80 -0.37 -6.60
N MET A 373 -22.89 0.49 -7.07
CA MET A 373 -22.61 0.58 -8.50
C MET A 373 -21.99 -0.70 -9.05
N GLU A 374 -21.13 -1.36 -8.26
CA GLU A 374 -20.55 -2.65 -8.66
C GLU A 374 -21.62 -3.73 -8.75
N VAL A 375 -22.61 -3.69 -7.86
CA VAL A 375 -23.74 -4.60 -7.93
C VAL A 375 -24.52 -4.38 -9.24
N TRP A 376 -24.74 -3.11 -9.62
CA TRP A 376 -25.40 -2.80 -10.88
C TRP A 376 -24.65 -3.38 -12.08
N ALA A 377 -23.34 -3.35 -12.05
CA ALA A 377 -22.54 -3.91 -13.14
C ALA A 377 -22.78 -5.40 -13.29
N LEU A 378 -22.82 -6.14 -12.17
CA LEU A 378 -23.10 -7.57 -12.21
C LEU A 378 -24.54 -7.84 -12.69
N GLU A 379 -25.49 -7.01 -12.29
CA GLU A 379 -26.86 -7.12 -12.78
C GLU A 379 -26.90 -6.96 -14.31
N ALA A 380 -26.14 -6.00 -14.82
CA ALA A 380 -26.11 -5.75 -16.26
C ALA A 380 -25.51 -6.94 -17.03
N TYR A 381 -24.54 -7.63 -16.45
CA TYR A 381 -23.97 -8.83 -17.06
C TYR A 381 -24.85 -10.06 -16.90
N GLY A 382 -25.87 -9.99 -16.06
CA GLY A 382 -26.71 -11.15 -15.77
C GLY A 382 -26.00 -12.21 -14.91
N ALA A 383 -24.98 -11.79 -14.15
CA ALA A 383 -24.17 -12.71 -13.35
C ALA A 383 -24.80 -12.91 -11.97
N ALA A 384 -25.93 -13.58 -11.92
CA ALA A 384 -26.70 -13.72 -10.67
C ALA A 384 -25.99 -14.59 -9.64
N TYR A 385 -25.36 -15.68 -10.06
CA TYR A 385 -24.69 -16.56 -9.12
C TYR A 385 -23.45 -15.92 -8.51
N ILE A 386 -22.72 -15.13 -9.31
CA ILE A 386 -21.56 -14.41 -8.79
C ILE A 386 -22.02 -13.36 -7.77
N LEU A 387 -23.12 -12.66 -8.06
CA LEU A 387 -23.66 -11.69 -7.13
C LEU A 387 -24.11 -12.33 -5.83
N GLN A 388 -24.79 -13.48 -5.93
CA GLN A 388 -25.21 -14.22 -4.73
C GLN A 388 -23.99 -14.63 -3.89
N GLU A 389 -22.95 -15.11 -4.53
CA GLU A 389 -21.72 -15.52 -3.84
C GLU A 389 -21.07 -14.34 -3.12
N LEU A 390 -20.99 -13.21 -3.80
CA LEU A 390 -20.38 -12.00 -3.22
C LEU A 390 -21.18 -11.49 -2.00
N LEU A 391 -22.50 -11.64 -2.04
CA LEU A 391 -23.36 -11.15 -0.96
C LEU A 391 -23.43 -12.13 0.21
N THR A 392 -23.08 -13.40 0.03
CA THR A 392 -23.31 -14.42 1.04
C THR A 392 -22.01 -15.05 1.53
N VAL A 393 -21.51 -16.08 0.85
CA VAL A 393 -20.38 -16.86 1.37
C VAL A 393 -19.08 -16.08 1.40
N LYS A 394 -18.96 -15.04 0.59
CA LYS A 394 -17.78 -14.15 0.62
C LYS A 394 -17.95 -12.99 1.60
N SER A 395 -19.11 -12.82 2.19
CA SER A 395 -19.38 -11.67 3.05
C SER A 395 -20.02 -12.10 4.38
N ASP A 396 -21.34 -12.00 4.50
CA ASP A 396 -21.97 -12.05 5.81
C ASP A 396 -22.86 -13.28 6.08
N ASP A 397 -22.78 -14.31 5.27
CA ASP A 397 -23.42 -15.58 5.60
C ASP A 397 -22.44 -16.39 6.46
N MET A 398 -22.59 -16.27 7.78
CA MET A 398 -21.65 -16.87 8.74
C MET A 398 -21.48 -18.37 8.52
N GLN A 399 -22.59 -19.08 8.48
CA GLN A 399 -22.57 -20.53 8.31
C GLN A 399 -22.09 -20.90 6.92
N GLY A 400 -22.52 -20.16 5.91
CA GLY A 400 -22.09 -20.40 4.54
C GLY A 400 -20.60 -20.23 4.32
N ARG A 401 -19.99 -19.22 5.00
CA ARG A 401 -18.53 -19.04 4.94
C ARG A 401 -17.80 -20.30 5.40
N ASN A 402 -18.21 -20.81 6.54
CA ASN A 402 -17.56 -21.99 7.13
C ASN A 402 -17.78 -23.24 6.28
N GLU A 403 -18.98 -23.42 5.77
CA GLU A 403 -19.28 -24.55 4.91
C GLU A 403 -18.49 -24.50 3.60
N ALA A 404 -18.36 -23.30 3.02
CA ALA A 404 -17.61 -23.12 1.79
C ALA A 404 -16.13 -23.43 2.00
N LEU A 405 -15.53 -22.95 3.09
CA LEU A 405 -14.14 -23.22 3.41
C LEU A 405 -13.91 -24.71 3.63
N ASN A 406 -14.80 -25.37 4.36
CA ASN A 406 -14.68 -26.80 4.60
C ASN A 406 -14.79 -27.59 3.30
N ALA A 407 -15.70 -27.17 2.40
CA ALA A 407 -15.87 -27.83 1.11
C ALA A 407 -14.61 -27.69 0.25
N ILE A 408 -14.01 -26.50 0.24
CA ILE A 408 -12.78 -26.26 -0.53
C ILE A 408 -11.64 -27.13 0.00
N VAL A 409 -11.48 -27.20 1.33
CA VAL A 409 -10.41 -27.99 1.94
C VAL A 409 -10.58 -29.47 1.63
N LYS A 410 -11.84 -29.95 1.65
CA LYS A 410 -12.13 -31.38 1.41
C LYS A 410 -12.31 -31.73 -0.07
N GLY A 411 -12.25 -30.74 -0.96
CA GLY A 411 -12.44 -30.96 -2.39
C GLY A 411 -13.87 -31.31 -2.78
N LYS A 412 -14.85 -30.87 -2.00
CA LYS A 412 -16.26 -31.11 -2.24
C LYS A 412 -16.93 -29.87 -2.82
N SER A 413 -18.13 -30.08 -3.40
CA SER A 413 -18.93 -28.97 -3.91
C SER A 413 -19.41 -28.06 -2.78
N ILE A 414 -19.44 -26.76 -3.04
CA ILE A 414 -19.86 -25.78 -2.05
C ILE A 414 -21.38 -25.81 -1.95
N PRO A 415 -21.95 -25.98 -0.74
CA PRO A 415 -23.41 -25.97 -0.59
C PRO A 415 -24.01 -24.60 -0.94
N ARG A 416 -25.30 -24.59 -1.21
CA ARG A 416 -26.00 -23.34 -1.48
C ARG A 416 -25.91 -22.40 -0.29
N PRO A 417 -25.74 -21.10 -0.53
CA PRO A 417 -25.66 -20.13 0.57
C PRO A 417 -27.01 -19.93 1.26
N GLY A 418 -26.94 -19.43 2.47
CA GLY A 418 -28.12 -19.07 3.24
C GLY A 418 -28.45 -17.60 3.13
N THR A 419 -29.05 -17.05 4.18
CA THR A 419 -29.47 -15.66 4.24
C THR A 419 -28.33 -14.79 4.78
N PRO A 420 -28.03 -13.65 4.15
CA PRO A 420 -27.03 -12.74 4.71
C PRO A 420 -27.43 -12.23 6.10
N GLU A 421 -26.47 -12.16 7.01
CA GLU A 421 -26.75 -11.66 8.36
C GLU A 421 -27.24 -10.23 8.35
N SER A 422 -26.74 -9.40 7.42
CA SER A 422 -27.17 -8.01 7.30
C SER A 422 -28.66 -7.92 6.95
N PHE A 423 -29.17 -8.88 6.17
CA PHE A 423 -30.60 -8.91 5.85
C PHE A 423 -31.42 -9.21 7.10
N LYS A 424 -30.94 -10.13 7.95
CA LYS A 424 -31.62 -10.42 9.22
C LYS A 424 -31.65 -9.17 10.12
N VAL A 425 -30.52 -8.45 10.16
CA VAL A 425 -30.46 -7.19 10.92
C VAL A 425 -31.47 -6.19 10.39
N LEU A 426 -31.57 -6.07 9.06
CA LEU A 426 -32.54 -5.15 8.44
C LEU A 426 -33.96 -5.52 8.82
N MET A 427 -34.30 -6.80 8.80
CA MET A 427 -35.64 -7.25 9.19
C MET A 427 -35.96 -6.88 10.64
N ARG A 428 -35.01 -7.08 11.55
CA ARG A 428 -35.20 -6.72 12.95
C ARG A 428 -35.33 -5.21 13.14
N GLU A 429 -34.56 -4.44 12.37
CA GLU A 429 -34.64 -2.98 12.44
C GLU A 429 -36.00 -2.48 11.95
N LEU A 430 -36.53 -3.06 10.88
CA LEU A 430 -37.86 -2.71 10.40
C LEU A 430 -38.95 -3.11 11.37
N GLN A 431 -38.82 -4.28 11.98
CA GLN A 431 -39.79 -4.73 13.01
C GLN A 431 -39.77 -3.78 14.20
N SER A 432 -38.59 -3.26 14.57
CA SER A 432 -38.49 -2.33 15.70
C SER A 432 -39.14 -0.99 15.42
N LEU A 433 -39.39 -0.66 14.13
CA LEU A 433 -40.13 0.53 13.74
C LEU A 433 -41.64 0.29 13.69
N GLY A 434 -42.09 -0.90 14.04
CA GLY A 434 -43.48 -1.25 14.05
C GLY A 434 -44.01 -1.85 12.74
N LEU A 435 -43.07 -2.21 11.84
CA LEU A 435 -43.48 -2.82 10.57
C LEU A 435 -43.52 -4.34 10.74
N ASP A 436 -44.52 -4.98 10.18
CA ASP A 436 -44.67 -6.44 10.24
C ASP A 436 -44.06 -7.03 8.98
N ILE A 437 -42.80 -7.49 9.08
CA ILE A 437 -42.08 -8.07 7.96
C ILE A 437 -41.75 -9.50 8.28
N ALA A 438 -42.06 -10.42 7.37
CA ALA A 438 -41.80 -11.84 7.53
C ALA A 438 -41.46 -12.43 6.17
N ALA A 439 -40.67 -13.51 6.19
CA ALA A 439 -40.33 -14.23 4.98
C ALA A 439 -41.27 -15.41 4.82
N HIS A 440 -41.73 -15.65 3.61
CA HIS A 440 -42.63 -16.74 3.29
C HIS A 440 -42.07 -17.56 2.14
N LYS A 441 -42.22 -18.86 2.23
CA LYS A 441 -41.88 -19.77 1.15
C LYS A 441 -43.17 -20.17 0.44
N VAL A 442 -43.23 -19.84 -0.85
CA VAL A 442 -44.42 -20.16 -1.67
C VAL A 442 -44.11 -21.44 -2.47
N GLN A 443 -44.97 -22.43 -2.35
CA GLN A 443 -44.88 -23.66 -3.14
C GLN A 443 -46.12 -23.76 -4.03
N LEU A 444 -45.88 -23.93 -5.32
CA LEU A 444 -46.95 -24.17 -6.29
C LEU A 444 -47.22 -25.66 -6.38
N SER A 445 -48.47 -26.03 -6.16
CA SER A 445 -48.91 -27.39 -6.36
C SER A 445 -49.15 -27.69 -7.86
N GLU A 446 -49.25 -28.94 -8.20
CA GLU A 446 -49.54 -29.35 -9.60
C GLU A 446 -50.83 -28.75 -10.11
N ASP A 447 -51.74 -28.44 -9.21
CA ASP A 447 -53.06 -27.85 -9.57
C ASP A 447 -53.00 -26.33 -9.66
N GLY A 448 -51.84 -25.71 -9.48
CA GLY A 448 -51.67 -24.27 -9.55
C GLY A 448 -52.02 -23.53 -8.28
N GLU A 449 -52.40 -24.20 -7.23
CA GLU A 449 -52.67 -23.59 -5.93
C GLU A 449 -51.34 -23.31 -5.23
N SER A 450 -51.25 -22.14 -4.62
CA SER A 450 -50.05 -21.76 -3.88
C SER A 450 -50.27 -21.98 -2.38
N ALA A 451 -49.29 -22.53 -1.73
CA ALA A 451 -49.26 -22.69 -0.28
C ALA A 451 -48.17 -21.78 0.28
N ASP A 452 -48.56 -20.96 1.26
CA ASP A 452 -47.64 -20.04 1.94
C ASP A 452 -47.28 -20.60 3.30
N ALA A 453 -45.99 -20.69 3.58
CA ALA A 453 -45.52 -21.05 4.90
C ALA A 453 -44.51 -20.04 5.34
N GLU A 454 -44.68 -19.48 6.53
CA GLU A 454 -43.73 -18.54 7.09
C GLU A 454 -42.43 -19.27 7.42
N VAL A 455 -41.30 -18.67 7.00
CA VAL A 455 -39.98 -19.24 7.19
C VAL A 455 -39.22 -18.34 8.17
N ASP A 456 -38.68 -18.94 9.22
CA ASP A 456 -37.87 -18.19 10.16
C ASP A 456 -36.42 -18.17 9.68
N LEU A 457 -36.01 -17.07 9.08
CA LEU A 457 -34.67 -16.90 8.54
C LEU A 457 -33.60 -16.83 9.63
N MET A 458 -34.02 -16.67 10.89
CA MET A 458 -33.06 -16.62 12.01
C MET A 458 -32.60 -18.01 12.46
N ILE A 459 -33.25 -19.07 11.99
CA ILE A 459 -32.92 -20.43 12.36
C ILE A 459 -32.08 -21.08 11.27
N ASP A 460 -30.84 -21.38 11.59
CA ASP A 460 -29.89 -21.94 10.63
C ASP A 460 -30.31 -23.30 10.10
N SER A 461 -31.05 -24.08 10.89
CA SER A 461 -31.49 -25.40 10.45
C SER A 461 -32.38 -25.35 9.20
N GLN A 462 -33.09 -24.23 9.01
CA GLN A 462 -33.92 -24.06 7.84
C GLN A 462 -33.12 -23.80 6.56
N ARG A 463 -31.88 -23.35 6.72
CA ARG A 463 -30.97 -23.14 5.60
C ARG A 463 -30.46 -24.44 5.02
N ARG A 464 -30.52 -25.52 5.80
CA ARG A 464 -30.00 -26.85 5.45
C ARG A 464 -31.10 -27.86 5.28
N ALA A 465 -32.17 -27.47 4.58
CA ALA A 465 -33.25 -28.41 4.30
C ALA A 465 -32.70 -29.67 3.64
N PRO A 466 -33.27 -30.85 3.99
CA PRO A 466 -32.71 -32.10 3.46
C PRO A 466 -32.59 -32.17 1.96
N ASN A 467 -33.47 -31.49 1.26
CA ASN A 467 -33.50 -31.52 -0.21
C ASN A 467 -32.91 -30.27 -0.83
N ARG A 468 -32.08 -29.53 -0.07
CA ARG A 468 -31.42 -28.33 -0.62
C ARG A 468 -30.42 -28.77 -1.68
N PRO A 469 -30.53 -28.28 -2.92
CA PRO A 469 -29.62 -28.70 -3.96
C PRO A 469 -28.22 -28.19 -3.73
N THR A 470 -27.26 -29.03 -4.05
CA THR A 470 -25.86 -28.69 -4.09
C THR A 470 -25.45 -28.44 -5.53
N TYR A 471 -24.24 -28.04 -5.74
CA TYR A 471 -23.73 -27.89 -7.10
C TYR A 471 -23.85 -29.19 -7.89
N GLU A 472 -23.51 -30.29 -7.25
CA GLU A 472 -23.60 -31.62 -7.88
C GLU A 472 -25.01 -31.97 -8.30
N SER A 473 -26.02 -31.56 -7.53
CA SER A 473 -27.40 -31.90 -7.84
C SER A 473 -28.00 -31.03 -8.93
N LEU A 474 -27.27 -29.97 -9.34
CA LEU A 474 -27.74 -29.11 -10.42
C LEU A 474 -27.28 -29.58 -11.80
N HIS A 475 -26.36 -30.54 -11.81
CA HIS A 475 -25.90 -31.15 -13.05
C HIS A 475 -26.46 -32.58 -13.12
N THR A 476 -27.25 -32.85 -14.12
CA THR A 476 -27.81 -34.20 -14.33
C THR A 476 -26.76 -35.10 -14.98
N GLU A 477 -27.01 -36.37 -14.93
CA GLU A 477 -26.11 -37.33 -15.57
C GLU A 477 -25.97 -37.05 -17.07
N GLU A 478 -27.01 -36.49 -17.68
CA GLU A 478 -27.00 -36.14 -19.10
C GLU A 478 -26.01 -35.02 -19.40
N ASP A 479 -25.90 -34.05 -18.48
CA ASP A 479 -24.96 -32.95 -18.66
C ASP A 479 -23.51 -33.40 -18.60
N LEU A 480 -23.25 -34.46 -17.81
CA LEU A 480 -21.89 -34.96 -17.65
C LEU A 480 -21.45 -35.81 -18.85
N GLU A 481 -22.41 -36.48 -19.54
CA GLU A 481 -22.06 -37.26 -20.72
C GLU A 481 -21.73 -36.41 -21.94
N GLU A 482 -22.24 -35.17 -22.00
CA GLU A 482 -21.93 -34.24 -23.10
C GLU A 482 -20.53 -33.65 -23.01
N GLU A 483 -19.92 -33.68 -21.85
CA GLU A 483 -18.56 -33.14 -21.69
C GLU A 483 -17.46 -34.17 -22.00
N GLU A 484 -17.82 -35.42 -22.16
CA GLU A 484 -16.82 -36.45 -22.45
C GLU A 484 -16.71 -36.86 -23.92
N VAL A 485 -17.40 -36.13 -24.85
CA VAL A 485 -17.33 -36.48 -26.28
C VAL A 485 -16.44 -35.43 -27.03
#